data_02e0c60c60702679b17ebb3d8ccf2e10
#
_entry.id   02e0c60c60702679b17ebb3d8ccf2e10
#
_cell.length_a   1.000
_cell.length_b   1.000
_cell.length_c   1.000
_cell.angle_alpha   90.00
_cell.angle_beta   90.00
_cell.angle_gamma   90.00
#
_symmetry.space_group_name_H-M   'P 1'
#
loop_
_entity.id
_entity.type
_entity.pdbx_description
1 polymer ?
#
loop_
_entity_poly.entity_id
_entity_poly.type
_entity_poly.pdbx_seq_one_letter_code
_entity_poly.pdbx_strand_id
1 'polypeptide(L)'
;MTAEQIRLAMENKLEYLMEVKPQLASDDQLYKAAALVLRDLMVEKRRAHRAKTTAERKKRIHYLSMEFLMGKSLKNSLYNLGLVEPFTEALTAFGTTPERLFACEPDPGLGNGGLGRLAACY
;
A
#
# COMPACT_ATOMS: atom_id res chain seq x y z
N MET A 1 6.83 12.46 1.49
CA MET A 1 5.40 12.80 1.56
C MET A 1 5.03 13.20 2.98
N THR A 2 4.35 14.30 3.16
CA THR A 2 3.95 14.80 4.48
C THR A 2 2.61 14.21 4.93
N ALA A 3 2.32 14.27 6.23
CA ALA A 3 1.03 13.83 6.79
C ALA A 3 -0.16 14.54 6.12
N GLU A 4 -0.04 15.83 5.86
CA GLU A 4 -1.07 16.61 5.18
C GLU A 4 -1.31 16.17 3.74
N GLN A 5 -0.26 15.88 3.01
CA GLN A 5 -0.38 15.35 1.64
C GLN A 5 -1.05 13.98 1.61
N ILE A 6 -0.74 13.13 2.59
CA ILE A 6 -1.38 11.81 2.74
C ILE A 6 -2.85 11.99 3.08
N ARG A 7 -3.18 12.87 4.01
CA ARG A 7 -4.57 13.18 4.40
C ARG A 7 -5.39 13.62 3.19
N LEU A 8 -4.90 14.60 2.44
CA LEU A 8 -5.56 15.11 1.24
C LEU A 8 -5.72 14.03 0.17
N ALA A 9 -4.70 13.20 -0.03
CA ALA A 9 -4.76 12.09 -0.98
C ALA A 9 -5.82 11.05 -0.57
N MET A 10 -5.93 10.74 0.72
CA MET A 10 -6.96 9.83 1.23
C MET A 10 -8.35 10.42 1.09
N GLU A 11 -8.54 11.71 1.44
CA GLU A 11 -9.82 12.42 1.25
C GLU A 11 -10.26 12.37 -0.21
N ASN A 12 -9.33 12.61 -1.13
CA ASN A 12 -9.59 12.54 -2.56
C ASN A 12 -10.07 11.14 -2.99
N LYS A 13 -9.43 10.06 -2.48
CA LYS A 13 -9.87 8.69 -2.76
C LYS A 13 -11.25 8.39 -2.18
N LEU A 14 -11.55 8.89 -1.00
CA LEU A 14 -12.86 8.71 -0.37
C LEU A 14 -13.96 9.44 -1.14
N GLU A 15 -13.75 10.70 -1.49
CA GLU A 15 -14.76 11.51 -2.15
C GLU A 15 -15.01 11.13 -3.60
N TYR A 16 -13.94 11.01 -4.41
CA TYR A 16 -14.08 10.85 -5.86
C TYR A 16 -14.09 9.40 -6.34
N LEU A 17 -13.57 8.46 -5.56
CA LEU A 17 -13.56 7.06 -5.94
C LEU A 17 -14.61 6.23 -5.20
N MET A 18 -14.89 6.55 -3.95
CA MET A 18 -15.82 5.81 -3.11
C MET A 18 -17.12 6.58 -2.83
N GLU A 19 -17.22 7.83 -3.23
CA GLU A 19 -18.37 8.72 -3.00
C GLU A 19 -18.77 8.82 -1.52
N VAL A 20 -17.77 8.80 -0.63
CA VAL A 20 -17.95 8.86 0.83
C VAL A 20 -17.35 10.15 1.37
N LYS A 21 -18.09 10.85 2.23
CA LYS A 21 -17.56 12.01 2.95
C LYS A 21 -16.49 11.53 3.94
N PRO A 22 -15.30 12.17 4.01
CA PRO A 22 -14.20 11.73 4.86
C PRO A 22 -14.58 11.56 6.33
N GLN A 23 -15.48 12.42 6.84
CA GLN A 23 -15.94 12.40 8.25
C GLN A 23 -16.85 11.19 8.55
N LEU A 24 -17.43 10.57 7.53
CA LEU A 24 -18.36 9.44 7.65
C LEU A 24 -17.74 8.12 7.22
N ALA A 25 -16.45 8.12 6.88
CA ALA A 25 -15.77 6.92 6.40
C ALA A 25 -15.60 5.88 7.52
N SER A 26 -15.91 4.62 7.19
CA SER A 26 -15.63 3.48 8.07
C SER A 26 -14.15 3.11 8.03
N ASP A 27 -13.70 2.31 9.02
CA ASP A 27 -12.31 1.83 9.04
C ASP A 27 -11.95 1.03 7.78
N ASP A 28 -12.87 0.23 7.23
CA ASP A 28 -12.66 -0.50 5.98
C ASP A 28 -12.49 0.44 4.78
N GLN A 29 -13.26 1.51 4.71
CA GLN A 29 -13.14 2.53 3.68
C GLN A 29 -11.83 3.32 3.83
N LEU A 30 -11.45 3.67 5.05
CA LEU A 30 -10.17 4.31 5.35
C LEU A 30 -8.99 3.39 4.99
N TYR A 31 -9.09 2.10 5.28
CA TYR A 31 -8.10 1.12 4.85
C TYR A 31 -7.94 1.09 3.32
N LYS A 32 -9.04 1.02 2.58
CA LYS A 32 -9.02 1.04 1.12
C LYS A 32 -8.39 2.33 0.57
N ALA A 33 -8.75 3.47 1.13
CA ALA A 33 -8.17 4.76 0.74
C ALA A 33 -6.66 4.79 0.99
N ALA A 34 -6.21 4.35 2.18
CA ALA A 34 -4.79 4.27 2.53
C ALA A 34 -4.02 3.32 1.58
N ALA A 35 -4.59 2.15 1.29
CA ALA A 35 -3.99 1.18 0.38
C ALA A 35 -3.85 1.74 -1.05
N LEU A 36 -4.83 2.50 -1.52
CA LEU A 36 -4.78 3.14 -2.83
C LEU A 36 -3.73 4.26 -2.91
N VAL A 37 -3.61 5.08 -1.87
CA VAL A 37 -2.57 6.11 -1.78
C VAL A 37 -1.19 5.46 -1.78
N LEU A 38 -1.00 4.42 -0.98
CA LEU A 38 0.26 3.69 -0.92
C LEU A 38 0.61 3.04 -2.28
N ARG A 39 -0.40 2.44 -2.95
CA ARG A 39 -0.25 1.89 -4.30
C ARG A 39 0.24 2.94 -5.30
N ASP A 40 -0.34 4.13 -5.27
CA ASP A 40 0.05 5.21 -6.19
C ASP A 40 1.52 5.61 -5.99
N LEU A 41 1.96 5.74 -4.74
CA LEU A 41 3.38 5.98 -4.42
C LEU A 41 4.31 4.87 -4.91
N MET A 42 3.90 3.62 -4.76
CA MET A 42 4.66 2.48 -5.26
C MET A 42 4.73 2.46 -6.79
N VAL A 43 3.66 2.86 -7.47
CA VAL A 43 3.62 2.98 -8.94
C VAL A 43 4.58 4.06 -9.42
N GLU A 44 4.62 5.21 -8.76
CA GLU A 44 5.58 6.29 -9.08
C GLU A 44 7.02 5.82 -8.95
N LYS A 45 7.37 5.21 -7.81
CA LYS A 45 8.71 4.63 -7.59
C LYS A 45 9.05 3.57 -8.64
N ARG A 46 8.11 2.71 -8.98
CA ARG A 46 8.32 1.67 -10.00
C ARG A 46 8.54 2.27 -11.39
N ARG A 47 7.81 3.32 -11.75
CA ARG A 47 8.00 4.03 -13.03
C ARG A 47 9.39 4.66 -13.12
N ALA A 48 9.82 5.35 -12.07
CA ALA A 48 11.15 5.95 -11.99
C ALA A 48 12.25 4.88 -12.10
N HIS A 49 12.12 3.78 -11.39
CA HIS A 49 13.06 2.65 -11.46
C HIS A 49 13.12 2.04 -12.86
N ARG A 50 11.96 1.82 -13.50
CA ARG A 50 11.91 1.29 -14.89
C ARG A 50 12.58 2.21 -15.89
N ALA A 51 12.33 3.52 -15.80
CA ALA A 51 12.96 4.50 -16.67
C ALA A 51 14.48 4.46 -16.52
N LYS A 52 14.99 4.43 -15.30
CA LYS A 52 16.43 4.29 -15.00
C LYS A 52 17.00 3.00 -15.56
N THR A 53 16.37 1.86 -15.30
CA THR A 53 16.81 0.53 -15.78
C THR A 53 16.87 0.48 -17.29
N THR A 54 15.91 1.08 -17.98
CA THR A 54 15.86 1.15 -19.44
C THR A 54 16.97 2.05 -19.99
N ALA A 55 17.17 3.24 -19.40
CA ALA A 55 18.22 4.17 -19.82
C ALA A 55 19.63 3.57 -19.63
N GLU A 56 19.86 2.84 -18.56
CA GLU A 56 21.11 2.17 -18.24
C GLU A 56 21.28 0.82 -18.95
N ARG A 57 20.30 0.39 -19.75
CA ARG A 57 20.26 -0.90 -20.46
C ARG A 57 20.56 -2.12 -19.57
N LYS A 58 20.09 -2.08 -18.32
CA LYS A 58 20.28 -3.19 -17.37
C LYS A 58 19.37 -4.37 -17.68
N LYS A 59 19.85 -5.55 -17.37
CA LYS A 59 19.06 -6.80 -17.46
C LYS A 59 17.92 -6.77 -16.46
N ARG A 60 16.77 -7.32 -16.87
CA ARG A 60 15.60 -7.51 -15.99
C ARG A 60 15.46 -9.00 -15.68
N ILE A 61 15.19 -9.29 -14.41
CA ILE A 61 14.89 -10.64 -13.96
C ILE A 61 13.39 -10.73 -13.74
N HIS A 62 12.78 -11.80 -14.27
CA HIS A 62 11.36 -12.09 -14.09
C HIS A 62 11.22 -13.41 -13.36
N TYR A 63 10.58 -13.36 -12.20
CA TYR A 63 10.23 -14.55 -11.44
C TYR A 63 8.75 -14.87 -11.66
N LEU A 64 8.47 -16.05 -12.20
CA LEU A 64 7.12 -16.52 -12.48
C LEU A 64 6.76 -17.66 -11.53
N SER A 65 5.61 -17.55 -10.87
CA SER A 65 5.10 -18.59 -10.00
C SER A 65 3.57 -18.65 -10.11
N MET A 66 3.03 -19.84 -9.87
CA MET A 66 1.56 -20.04 -9.77
C MET A 66 1.03 -19.72 -8.38
N GLU A 67 1.90 -19.65 -7.38
CA GLU A 67 1.55 -19.41 -5.98
C GLU A 67 2.37 -18.25 -5.41
N PHE A 68 1.69 -17.35 -4.69
CA PHE A 68 2.32 -16.26 -3.95
C PHE A 68 1.70 -16.17 -2.55
N LEU A 69 2.38 -16.68 -1.55
CA LEU A 69 1.96 -16.60 -0.15
C LEU A 69 2.42 -15.27 0.46
N MET A 70 1.75 -14.19 0.12
CA MET A 70 2.15 -12.84 0.52
C MET A 70 1.76 -12.47 1.94
N GLY A 71 0.57 -12.84 2.37
CA GLY A 71 0.03 -12.40 3.65
C GLY A 71 -0.30 -10.91 3.68
N LYS A 72 -0.51 -10.39 4.88
CA LYS A 72 -0.77 -8.97 5.11
C LYS A 72 0.49 -8.15 4.86
N SER A 73 0.41 -7.08 4.08
CA SER A 73 1.57 -6.34 3.60
C SER A 73 1.52 -4.82 3.83
N LEU A 74 0.39 -4.27 4.26
CA LEU A 74 0.24 -2.82 4.44
C LEU A 74 1.27 -2.26 5.43
N LYS A 75 1.38 -2.85 6.60
CA LYS A 75 2.33 -2.44 7.63
C LYS A 75 3.77 -2.49 7.13
N ASN A 76 4.15 -3.61 6.50
CA ASN A 76 5.50 -3.80 5.96
C ASN A 76 5.81 -2.77 4.86
N SER A 77 4.86 -2.48 4.00
CA SER A 77 5.02 -1.48 2.92
C SER A 77 5.22 -0.07 3.47
N LEU A 78 4.49 0.30 4.53
CA LEU A 78 4.68 1.59 5.20
C LEU A 78 6.08 1.72 5.83
N TYR A 79 6.57 0.66 6.47
CA TYR A 79 7.93 0.63 7.02
C TYR A 79 8.99 0.76 5.92
N ASN A 80 8.86 0.01 4.85
CA ASN A 80 9.82 0.01 3.74
C ASN A 80 9.87 1.36 2.99
N LEU A 81 8.78 2.10 3.00
CA LEU A 81 8.70 3.42 2.39
C LEU A 81 9.05 4.55 3.35
N GLY A 82 9.24 4.25 4.64
CA GLY A 82 9.51 5.25 5.68
C GLY A 82 8.33 6.18 5.94
N LEU A 83 7.11 5.67 5.79
CA LEU A 83 5.87 6.46 5.86
C LEU A 83 5.01 6.17 7.09
N VAL A 84 5.53 5.42 8.07
CA VAL A 84 4.76 5.05 9.28
C VAL A 84 4.30 6.27 10.04
N GLU A 85 5.21 7.21 10.34
CA GLU A 85 4.87 8.42 11.10
C GLU A 85 3.89 9.33 10.36
N PRO A 86 4.15 9.74 9.09
CA PRO A 86 3.21 10.58 8.35
C PRO A 86 1.82 9.94 8.17
N PHE A 87 1.74 8.63 7.99
CA PHE A 87 0.46 7.93 7.92
C PHE A 87 -0.26 7.90 9.26
N THR A 88 0.47 7.71 10.36
CA THR A 88 -0.10 7.74 11.71
C THR A 88 -0.73 9.10 12.01
N GLU A 89 -0.03 10.18 11.70
CA GLU A 89 -0.56 11.55 11.86
C GLU A 89 -1.79 11.79 10.99
N ALA A 90 -1.75 11.38 9.72
CA ALA A 90 -2.88 11.53 8.81
C ALA A 90 -4.10 10.75 9.30
N LEU A 91 -3.92 9.51 9.79
CA LEU A 91 -5.01 8.68 10.32
C LEU A 91 -5.60 9.25 11.60
N THR A 92 -4.80 9.89 12.45
CA THR A 92 -5.29 10.57 13.65
C THR A 92 -6.29 11.67 13.28
N ALA A 93 -6.08 12.37 12.17
CA ALA A 93 -7.01 13.38 11.67
C ALA A 93 -8.37 12.79 11.25
N PHE A 94 -8.42 11.50 10.88
CA PHE A 94 -9.65 10.76 10.59
C PHE A 94 -10.27 10.08 11.82
N GLY A 95 -9.65 10.22 12.98
CA GLY A 95 -10.12 9.59 14.23
C GLY A 95 -9.87 8.08 14.29
N THR A 96 -8.91 7.57 13.57
CA THR A 96 -8.54 6.14 13.57
C THR A 96 -7.04 5.95 13.87
N THR A 97 -6.63 4.71 14.01
CA THR A 97 -5.24 4.33 14.27
C THR A 97 -4.73 3.38 13.19
N PRO A 98 -3.40 3.30 12.95
CA PRO A 98 -2.83 2.33 12.02
C PRO A 98 -3.21 0.88 12.35
N GLU A 99 -3.27 0.52 13.63
CA GLU A 99 -3.61 -0.83 14.08
C GLU A 99 -5.03 -1.24 13.66
N ARG A 100 -5.98 -0.31 13.72
CA ARG A 100 -7.36 -0.55 13.25
C ARG A 100 -7.41 -0.82 11.75
N LEU A 101 -6.62 -0.10 10.98
CA LEU A 101 -6.51 -0.32 9.53
C LEU A 101 -5.83 -1.65 9.21
N PHE A 102 -4.77 -2.00 9.92
CA PHE A 102 -4.10 -3.30 9.75
C PHE A 102 -5.03 -4.48 10.05
N ALA A 103 -5.95 -4.32 11.00
CA ALA A 103 -6.96 -5.34 11.29
C ALA A 103 -7.97 -5.51 10.14
N CYS A 104 -8.24 -4.46 9.36
CA CYS A 104 -9.12 -4.51 8.19
C CYS A 104 -8.49 -5.17 6.96
N GLU A 105 -7.16 -5.33 6.93
CA GLU A 105 -6.48 -5.91 5.79
C GLU A 105 -6.82 -7.39 5.63
N PRO A 106 -7.36 -7.84 4.46
CA PRO A 106 -7.54 -9.24 4.19
C PRO A 106 -6.18 -9.93 4.02
N ASP A 107 -6.13 -11.22 4.37
CA ASP A 107 -4.92 -12.02 4.22
C ASP A 107 -4.92 -12.73 2.85
N PRO A 108 -4.20 -12.23 1.83
CA PRO A 108 -4.16 -12.82 0.51
C PRO A 108 -3.22 -14.02 0.47
N GLY A 109 -3.64 -15.15 1.04
CA GLY A 109 -2.90 -16.40 1.03
C GLY A 109 -3.08 -17.17 -0.28
N LEU A 110 -2.45 -16.72 -1.36
CA LEU A 110 -2.44 -17.43 -2.65
C LEU A 110 -1.35 -18.49 -2.68
N GLY A 111 -1.57 -19.59 -1.99
CA GLY A 111 -0.64 -20.69 -1.82
C GLY A 111 -0.40 -21.04 -0.36
N ASN A 112 0.05 -22.23 -0.11
CA ASN A 112 0.25 -22.76 1.25
C ASN A 112 1.52 -23.61 1.33
N GLY A 113 2.68 -22.98 1.29
CA GLY A 113 3.94 -23.72 1.42
C GLY A 113 5.14 -22.97 0.94
N GLY A 114 6.28 -23.67 0.83
CA GLY A 114 7.57 -23.10 0.50
C GLY A 114 7.64 -22.46 -0.89
N LEU A 115 6.93 -23.00 -1.87
CA LEU A 115 6.89 -22.45 -3.24
C LEU A 115 6.25 -21.05 -3.23
N GLY A 116 5.08 -20.90 -2.63
CA GLY A 116 4.36 -19.62 -2.55
C GLY A 116 5.09 -18.60 -1.70
N ARG A 117 5.72 -19.02 -0.59
CA ARG A 117 6.51 -18.15 0.27
C ARG A 117 7.80 -17.68 -0.42
N LEU A 118 8.51 -18.55 -1.12
CA LEU A 118 9.69 -18.19 -1.88
C LEU A 118 9.36 -17.14 -2.96
N ALA A 119 8.29 -17.35 -3.72
CA ALA A 119 7.83 -16.40 -4.73
C ALA A 119 7.46 -15.04 -4.13
N ALA A 120 6.81 -15.02 -2.97
CA ALA A 120 6.43 -13.78 -2.28
C ALA A 120 7.65 -13.00 -1.76
N CYS A 121 8.70 -13.68 -1.33
CA CYS A 121 9.90 -13.07 -0.77
C CYS A 121 10.96 -12.72 -1.83
N TYR A 122 10.87 -13.31 -3.01
CA TYR A 122 11.79 -13.04 -4.12
C TYR A 122 11.67 -11.60 -4.65
#